data_50a0dbe89b45f8d709445afdadef18fd
#
_entry.id   50a0dbe89b45f8d709445afdadef18fd
#
_cell.length_a   1.000
_cell.length_b   1.000
_cell.length_c   1.000
_cell.angle_alpha   90.00
_cell.angle_beta   90.00
_cell.angle_gamma   90.00
#
_symmetry.space_group_name_H-M   'P 1'
#
loop_
_entity.id
_entity.type
_entity.pdbx_description
1 polymer ?
#
loop_
_entity_poly.entity_id
_entity_poly.type
_entity_poly.pdbx_seq_one_letter_code
_entity_poly.pdbx_strand_id
1 'polypeptide(L)'
;VRVSGMPYIRTINAQNIIDEIQLFVLGALFITGIIFFFFFRSYRATFITLLVVTIGVTWAFGFIGLFGYEITVLTALIPPLIIVIGVPNAVFLINKYQQEIKSHGHQAKALQRVISKIGNATLMTNITTASGFATFVFVKSQLLREFGILASINILSIFVLALLIIPIIYSFMEPPKKKHLNHLERRWMENVVDWMEKMVREQRIAVYITTVVIIILGIIGLYQIRVSGSLIEDMPKTKAFFKDIKFFENEFGGIMPLEILVDTKKEKGVMKLSTLKRMDKINEVIESFPELSKPVSIVNLVKYSKQAYYK
;
A
#
# COMPACT_ATOMS: atom_id res chain seq x y z
N VAL A 1 23.13 -23.81 -10.33
CA VAL A 1 22.42 -24.36 -9.16
C VAL A 1 21.10 -23.61 -9.07
N ARG A 2 19.98 -24.35 -8.95
CA ARG A 2 18.65 -23.78 -8.72
C ARG A 2 18.27 -24.00 -7.26
N VAL A 3 17.71 -22.96 -6.64
CA VAL A 3 17.34 -22.99 -5.22
C VAL A 3 15.88 -22.59 -5.08
N SER A 4 15.12 -23.30 -4.27
CA SER A 4 13.75 -23.00 -3.94
C SER A 4 13.45 -23.40 -2.49
N GLY A 5 12.33 -22.95 -1.97
CA GLY A 5 11.84 -23.21 -0.62
C GLY A 5 11.34 -21.93 0.04
N MET A 6 10.39 -22.05 0.97
CA MET A 6 9.75 -20.90 1.62
C MET A 6 10.72 -19.91 2.27
N PRO A 7 11.78 -20.31 2.98
CA PRO A 7 12.76 -19.37 3.56
C PRO A 7 13.48 -18.56 2.49
N TYR A 8 13.91 -19.20 1.39
CA TYR A 8 14.59 -18.55 0.27
C TYR A 8 13.65 -17.56 -0.42
N ILE A 9 12.43 -17.98 -0.72
CA ILE A 9 11.41 -17.16 -1.37
C ILE A 9 11.11 -15.91 -0.52
N ARG A 10 10.91 -16.06 0.80
CA ARG A 10 10.67 -14.95 1.73
C ARG A 10 11.83 -13.96 1.74
N THR A 11 13.06 -14.44 1.84
CA THR A 11 14.25 -13.59 1.90
C THR A 11 14.43 -12.78 0.63
N ILE A 12 14.35 -13.44 -0.54
CA ILE A 12 14.49 -12.78 -1.84
C ILE A 12 13.35 -11.78 -2.08
N ASN A 13 12.11 -12.14 -1.73
CA ASN A 13 10.98 -11.25 -1.89
C ASN A 13 11.11 -10.01 -0.99
N ALA A 14 11.52 -10.17 0.27
CA ALA A 14 11.78 -9.05 1.17
C ALA A 14 12.88 -8.12 0.64
N GLN A 15 13.98 -8.68 0.13
CA GLN A 15 15.08 -7.92 -0.46
C GLN A 15 14.59 -7.12 -1.70
N ASN A 16 13.88 -7.76 -2.61
CA ASN A 16 13.30 -7.07 -3.78
C ASN A 16 12.36 -5.93 -3.39
N ILE A 17 11.52 -6.12 -2.37
CA ILE A 17 10.63 -5.08 -1.87
C ILE A 17 11.44 -3.86 -1.37
N ILE A 18 12.51 -4.09 -0.60
CA ILE A 18 13.35 -3.01 -0.08
C ILE A 18 14.02 -2.24 -1.22
N ASP A 19 14.57 -2.93 -2.20
CA ASP A 19 15.24 -2.32 -3.36
C ASP A 19 14.24 -1.52 -4.23
N GLU A 20 13.04 -2.06 -4.44
CA GLU A 20 12.00 -1.42 -5.24
C GLU A 20 11.36 -0.21 -4.54
N ILE A 21 11.24 -0.20 -3.19
CA ILE A 21 10.71 0.93 -2.43
C ILE A 21 11.54 2.18 -2.66
N GLN A 22 12.86 2.09 -2.61
CA GLN A 22 13.74 3.26 -2.79
C GLN A 22 13.55 3.88 -4.16
N LEU A 23 13.56 3.07 -5.21
CA LEU A 23 13.33 3.53 -6.57
C LEU A 23 11.94 4.13 -6.74
N PHE A 24 10.94 3.50 -6.13
CA PHE A 24 9.54 3.92 -6.22
C PHE A 24 9.32 5.26 -5.50
N VAL A 25 9.85 5.44 -4.30
CA VAL A 25 9.74 6.69 -3.53
C VAL A 25 10.44 7.84 -4.26
N LEU A 26 11.66 7.63 -4.76
CA LEU A 26 12.40 8.63 -5.52
C LEU A 26 11.67 8.99 -6.82
N GLY A 27 11.17 8.00 -7.55
CA GLY A 27 10.38 8.20 -8.76
C GLY A 27 9.09 8.95 -8.49
N ALA A 28 8.35 8.60 -7.43
CA ALA A 28 7.14 9.29 -7.03
C ALA A 28 7.38 10.75 -6.63
N LEU A 29 8.44 11.02 -5.87
CA LEU A 29 8.83 12.39 -5.51
C LEU A 29 9.24 13.19 -6.74
N PHE A 30 9.98 12.59 -7.67
CA PHE A 30 10.41 13.24 -8.92
C PHE A 30 9.21 13.60 -9.81
N ILE A 31 8.33 12.64 -10.08
CA ILE A 31 7.12 12.86 -10.88
C ILE A 31 6.24 13.92 -10.21
N THR A 32 6.04 13.81 -8.90
CA THR A 32 5.28 14.81 -8.11
C THR A 32 5.91 16.20 -8.23
N GLY A 33 7.21 16.31 -8.14
CA GLY A 33 7.95 17.57 -8.31
C GLY A 33 7.75 18.19 -9.68
N ILE A 34 7.80 17.39 -10.75
CA ILE A 34 7.53 17.84 -12.12
C ILE A 34 6.09 18.36 -12.23
N ILE A 35 5.11 17.58 -11.79
CA ILE A 35 3.69 17.96 -11.86
C ILE A 35 3.47 19.30 -11.14
N PHE A 36 4.03 19.45 -9.96
CA PHE A 36 3.87 20.70 -9.19
C PHE A 36 4.59 21.88 -9.79
N PHE A 37 5.77 21.66 -10.32
CA PHE A 37 6.46 22.73 -11.02
C PHE A 37 5.63 23.26 -12.20
N PHE A 38 5.02 22.38 -12.98
CA PHE A 38 4.12 22.76 -14.07
C PHE A 38 2.81 23.39 -13.57
N PHE A 39 2.31 22.96 -12.44
CA PHE A 39 1.07 23.47 -11.85
C PHE A 39 1.25 24.86 -11.25
N PHE A 40 2.19 25.02 -10.33
CA PHE A 40 2.45 26.29 -9.63
C PHE A 40 3.29 27.28 -10.42
N ARG A 41 4.07 26.81 -11.38
CA ARG A 41 5.11 27.60 -12.06
C ARG A 41 6.03 28.39 -11.09
N SER A 42 6.26 27.84 -9.92
CA SER A 42 6.99 28.43 -8.83
C SER A 42 7.90 27.40 -8.17
N TYR A 43 9.19 27.54 -8.35
CA TYR A 43 10.18 26.67 -7.68
C TYR A 43 10.02 26.67 -6.15
N ARG A 44 9.65 27.84 -5.56
CA ARG A 44 9.46 27.97 -4.12
C ARG A 44 8.30 27.11 -3.62
N ALA A 45 7.15 27.18 -4.27
CA ALA A 45 5.98 26.37 -3.90
C ALA A 45 6.24 24.87 -4.06
N THR A 46 6.87 24.49 -5.19
CA THR A 46 7.25 23.09 -5.46
C THR A 46 8.21 22.56 -4.42
N PHE A 47 9.27 23.31 -4.11
CA PHE A 47 10.26 22.91 -3.11
C PHE A 47 9.65 22.74 -1.71
N ILE A 48 8.80 23.67 -1.27
CA ILE A 48 8.12 23.58 0.03
C ILE A 48 7.22 22.35 0.10
N THR A 49 6.46 22.08 -0.95
CA THR A 49 5.60 20.88 -1.02
C THR A 49 6.44 19.61 -0.95
N LEU A 50 7.50 19.52 -1.74
CA LEU A 50 8.40 18.35 -1.73
C LEU A 50 9.07 18.16 -0.37
N LEU A 51 9.50 19.25 0.27
CA LEU A 51 10.11 19.21 1.61
C LEU A 51 9.12 18.63 2.64
N VAL A 52 7.89 19.11 2.68
CA VAL A 52 6.86 18.59 3.60
C VAL A 52 6.61 17.11 3.37
N VAL A 53 6.46 16.71 2.10
CA VAL A 53 6.21 15.32 1.72
C VAL A 53 7.40 14.43 2.07
N THR A 54 8.63 14.89 1.82
CA THR A 54 9.85 14.13 2.17
C THR A 54 9.95 13.92 3.68
N ILE A 55 9.68 14.94 4.48
CA ILE A 55 9.62 14.79 5.94
C ILE A 55 8.53 13.80 6.33
N GLY A 56 7.35 13.86 5.71
CA GLY A 56 6.25 12.92 5.95
C GLY A 56 6.63 11.47 5.63
N VAL A 57 7.31 11.23 4.52
CA VAL A 57 7.82 9.91 4.15
C VAL A 57 8.88 9.41 5.15
N THR A 58 9.79 10.30 5.57
CA THR A 58 10.79 9.95 6.59
C THR A 58 10.13 9.58 7.91
N TRP A 59 9.10 10.31 8.33
CA TRP A 59 8.32 9.98 9.52
C TRP A 59 7.58 8.66 9.38
N ALA A 60 7.06 8.35 8.19
CA ALA A 60 6.40 7.06 7.93
C ALA A 60 7.34 5.88 8.18
N PHE A 61 8.57 5.95 7.69
CA PHE A 61 9.58 4.93 8.01
C PHE A 61 9.96 4.94 9.49
N GLY A 62 10.02 6.12 10.11
CA GLY A 62 10.24 6.25 11.55
C GLY A 62 9.18 5.54 12.39
N PHE A 63 7.90 5.68 12.03
CA PHE A 63 6.81 4.96 12.71
C PHE A 63 6.85 3.45 12.50
N ILE A 64 7.22 2.96 11.30
CA ILE A 64 7.44 1.52 11.07
C ILE A 64 8.48 0.99 12.06
N GLY A 65 9.63 1.67 12.18
CA GLY A 65 10.68 1.29 13.12
C GLY A 65 10.27 1.44 14.58
N LEU A 66 9.56 2.52 14.95
CA LEU A 66 9.11 2.78 16.33
C LEU A 66 8.15 1.70 16.85
N PHE A 67 7.23 1.23 15.99
CA PHE A 67 6.30 0.15 16.34
C PHE A 67 6.91 -1.25 16.21
N GLY A 68 8.13 -1.37 15.73
CA GLY A 68 8.80 -2.65 15.51
C GLY A 68 8.13 -3.50 14.42
N TYR A 69 7.46 -2.86 13.45
CA TYR A 69 6.80 -3.57 12.37
C TYR A 69 7.79 -3.92 11.25
N GLU A 70 7.57 -5.05 10.61
CA GLU A 70 8.39 -5.49 9.49
C GLU A 70 7.98 -4.78 8.19
N ILE A 71 8.95 -4.63 7.29
CA ILE A 71 8.67 -4.13 5.95
C ILE A 71 8.07 -5.26 5.12
N THR A 72 6.78 -5.16 4.86
CA THR A 72 5.98 -6.09 4.04
C THR A 72 5.53 -5.41 2.75
N VAL A 73 4.94 -6.16 1.83
CA VAL A 73 4.35 -5.59 0.60
C VAL A 73 3.33 -4.48 0.94
N LEU A 74 2.52 -4.65 1.98
CA LEU A 74 1.52 -3.66 2.38
C LEU A 74 2.16 -2.42 3.03
N THR A 75 3.10 -2.60 3.96
CA THR A 75 3.77 -1.47 4.61
C THR A 75 4.65 -0.69 3.62
N ALA A 76 5.14 -1.37 2.58
CA ALA A 76 5.86 -0.74 1.46
C ALA A 76 5.02 0.27 0.66
N LEU A 77 3.69 0.16 0.70
CA LEU A 77 2.78 1.11 0.06
C LEU A 77 2.57 2.40 0.86
N ILE A 78 3.01 2.46 2.11
CA ILE A 78 2.80 3.64 2.98
C ILE A 78 3.51 4.89 2.44
N PRO A 79 4.80 4.87 2.06
CA PRO A 79 5.45 6.05 1.50
C PRO A 79 4.74 6.66 0.28
N PRO A 80 4.38 5.88 -0.76
CA PRO A 80 3.57 6.39 -1.87
C PRO A 80 2.23 6.97 -1.43
N LEU A 81 1.55 6.30 -0.49
CA LEU A 81 0.28 6.78 0.06
C LEU A 81 0.43 8.15 0.71
N ILE A 82 1.50 8.36 1.49
CA ILE A 82 1.80 9.64 2.12
C ILE A 82 2.11 10.72 1.09
N ILE A 83 2.80 10.40 0.02
CA ILE A 83 3.03 11.33 -1.09
C ILE A 83 1.70 11.76 -1.70
N VAL A 84 0.83 10.81 -2.03
CA VAL A 84 -0.48 11.06 -2.67
C VAL A 84 -1.42 11.88 -1.77
N ILE A 85 -1.40 11.66 -0.45
CA ILE A 85 -2.28 12.38 0.51
C ILE A 85 -1.68 13.70 0.96
N GLY A 86 -0.36 13.75 1.18
CA GLY A 86 0.33 14.95 1.65
C GLY A 86 0.33 16.09 0.63
N VAL A 87 0.37 15.72 -0.61
CA VAL A 87 0.38 16.61 -1.75
C VAL A 87 -0.85 17.52 -1.85
N PRO A 88 -2.10 17.00 -1.91
CA PRO A 88 -3.30 17.84 -1.90
C PRO A 88 -3.36 18.75 -0.66
N ASN A 89 -2.95 18.27 0.51
CA ASN A 89 -2.91 19.10 1.72
C ASN A 89 -2.02 20.33 1.54
N ALA A 90 -0.81 20.13 1.01
CA ALA A 90 0.11 21.23 0.72
C ALA A 90 -0.44 22.17 -0.37
N VAL A 91 -1.00 21.62 -1.44
CA VAL A 91 -1.59 22.38 -2.55
C VAL A 91 -2.73 23.28 -2.09
N PHE A 92 -3.65 22.75 -1.28
CA PHE A 92 -4.78 23.53 -0.77
C PHE A 92 -4.31 24.70 0.10
N LEU A 93 -3.35 24.47 0.99
CA LEU A 93 -2.80 25.50 1.84
C LEU A 93 -2.07 26.58 1.02
N ILE A 94 -1.25 26.20 0.06
CA ILE A 94 -0.48 27.14 -0.78
C ILE A 94 -1.42 27.93 -1.69
N ASN A 95 -2.36 27.29 -2.38
CA ASN A 95 -3.31 27.96 -3.26
C ASN A 95 -4.15 28.97 -2.49
N LYS A 96 -4.64 28.59 -1.30
CA LYS A 96 -5.44 29.50 -0.49
C LYS A 96 -4.62 30.67 0.02
N TYR A 97 -3.38 30.43 0.43
CA TYR A 97 -2.47 31.52 0.80
C TYR A 97 -2.27 32.50 -0.35
N GLN A 98 -2.05 32.02 -1.57
CA GLN A 98 -1.88 32.86 -2.75
C GLN A 98 -3.16 33.65 -3.08
N GLN A 99 -4.35 33.02 -2.94
CA GLN A 99 -5.63 33.72 -3.10
C GLN A 99 -5.82 34.83 -2.06
N GLU A 100 -5.55 34.57 -0.79
CA GLU A 100 -5.69 35.57 0.28
C GLU A 100 -4.69 36.74 0.12
N ILE A 101 -3.47 36.45 -0.32
CA ILE A 101 -2.47 37.49 -0.65
C ILE A 101 -2.94 38.34 -1.84
N LYS A 102 -3.48 37.70 -2.88
CA LYS A 102 -4.01 38.41 -4.06
C LYS A 102 -5.16 39.36 -3.68
N SER A 103 -6.02 38.93 -2.74
CA SER A 103 -7.20 39.70 -2.31
C SER A 103 -6.85 40.81 -1.34
N HIS A 104 -5.92 40.63 -0.43
CA HIS A 104 -5.78 41.55 0.75
C HIS A 104 -4.35 42.11 0.90
N GLY A 105 -3.34 41.55 0.25
CA GLY A 105 -1.95 42.02 0.28
C GLY A 105 -1.21 41.85 1.63
N HIS A 106 -1.88 41.42 2.70
CA HIS A 106 -1.30 41.27 4.04
C HIS A 106 -0.93 39.81 4.36
N GLN A 107 0.35 39.54 4.47
CA GLN A 107 0.89 38.19 4.66
C GLN A 107 0.40 37.51 5.96
N ALA A 108 0.52 38.18 7.12
CA ALA A 108 0.12 37.62 8.39
C ALA A 108 -1.38 37.28 8.44
N LYS A 109 -2.23 38.18 7.91
CA LYS A 109 -3.67 37.95 7.83
C LYS A 109 -4.04 36.83 6.87
N ALA A 110 -3.32 36.70 5.76
CA ALA A 110 -3.50 35.60 4.81
C ALA A 110 -3.16 34.24 5.45
N LEU A 111 -2.02 34.13 6.14
CA LEU A 111 -1.61 32.92 6.84
C LEU A 111 -2.61 32.53 7.95
N GLN A 112 -3.06 33.49 8.76
CA GLN A 112 -4.06 33.23 9.80
C GLN A 112 -5.37 32.68 9.21
N ARG A 113 -5.84 33.24 8.08
CA ARG A 113 -7.07 32.76 7.40
C ARG A 113 -6.90 31.39 6.79
N VAL A 114 -5.73 31.09 6.25
CA VAL A 114 -5.42 29.76 5.72
C VAL A 114 -5.50 28.72 6.81
N ILE A 115 -4.83 28.94 7.93
CA ILE A 115 -4.85 28.01 9.07
C ILE A 115 -6.28 27.80 9.57
N SER A 116 -7.05 28.88 9.79
CA SER A 116 -8.39 28.77 10.37
C SER A 116 -9.44 28.19 9.42
N LYS A 117 -9.45 28.60 8.13
CA LYS A 117 -10.49 28.18 7.18
C LYS A 117 -10.18 26.87 6.50
N ILE A 118 -8.95 26.73 5.99
CA ILE A 118 -8.55 25.52 5.28
C ILE A 118 -8.15 24.42 6.25
N GLY A 119 -7.49 24.78 7.37
CA GLY A 119 -7.15 23.82 8.41
C GLY A 119 -8.34 22.99 8.86
N ASN A 120 -9.50 23.61 9.13
CA ASN A 120 -10.71 22.89 9.52
C ASN A 120 -11.26 21.98 8.41
N ALA A 121 -11.31 22.45 7.17
CA ALA A 121 -11.82 21.65 6.06
C ALA A 121 -10.92 20.45 5.76
N THR A 122 -9.60 20.67 5.72
CA THR A 122 -8.63 19.59 5.47
C THR A 122 -8.49 18.66 6.68
N LEU A 123 -8.70 19.15 7.91
CA LEU A 123 -8.74 18.30 9.11
C LEU A 123 -9.85 17.25 8.99
N MET A 124 -11.07 17.69 8.64
CA MET A 124 -12.19 16.76 8.47
C MET A 124 -11.92 15.70 7.40
N THR A 125 -11.35 16.11 6.26
CA THR A 125 -10.99 15.19 5.19
C THR A 125 -9.94 14.15 5.65
N ASN A 126 -8.90 14.63 6.37
CA ASN A 126 -7.85 13.74 6.85
C ASN A 126 -8.34 12.81 7.98
N ILE A 127 -9.21 13.30 8.89
CA ILE A 127 -9.84 12.45 9.91
C ILE A 127 -10.70 11.38 9.26
N THR A 128 -11.52 11.73 8.26
CA THR A 128 -12.35 10.75 7.55
C THR A 128 -11.50 9.70 6.86
N THR A 129 -10.42 10.12 6.17
CA THR A 129 -9.50 9.19 5.50
C THR A 129 -8.78 8.30 6.52
N ALA A 130 -8.24 8.87 7.59
CA ALA A 130 -7.58 8.13 8.66
C ALA A 130 -8.53 7.13 9.33
N SER A 131 -9.79 7.53 9.59
CA SER A 131 -10.82 6.65 10.14
C SER A 131 -11.11 5.46 9.20
N GLY A 132 -11.14 5.70 7.88
CA GLY A 132 -11.28 4.63 6.90
C GLY A 132 -10.17 3.58 7.01
N PHE A 133 -8.91 4.00 7.11
CA PHE A 133 -7.79 3.07 7.33
C PHE A 133 -7.80 2.45 8.73
N ALA A 134 -8.26 3.17 9.76
CA ALA A 134 -8.39 2.67 11.12
C ALA A 134 -9.35 1.47 11.21
N THR A 135 -10.32 1.33 10.31
CA THR A 135 -11.22 0.17 10.29
C THR A 135 -10.49 -1.15 10.09
N PHE A 136 -9.30 -1.14 9.48
CA PHE A 136 -8.48 -2.35 9.35
C PHE A 136 -7.99 -2.92 10.68
N VAL A 137 -8.04 -2.16 11.79
CA VAL A 137 -7.73 -2.66 13.12
C VAL A 137 -8.65 -3.82 13.53
N PHE A 138 -9.89 -3.84 13.02
CA PHE A 138 -10.87 -4.90 13.30
C PHE A 138 -10.71 -6.13 12.42
N VAL A 139 -9.82 -6.11 11.44
CA VAL A 139 -9.57 -7.25 10.54
C VAL A 139 -8.69 -8.28 11.24
N LYS A 140 -8.93 -9.56 10.99
CA LYS A 140 -8.15 -10.66 11.59
C LYS A 140 -6.72 -10.76 11.05
N SER A 141 -6.45 -10.27 9.85
CA SER A 141 -5.11 -10.28 9.25
C SER A 141 -4.20 -9.29 9.96
N GLN A 142 -3.10 -9.78 10.52
CA GLN A 142 -2.10 -8.94 11.20
C GLN A 142 -1.50 -7.91 10.24
N LEU A 143 -1.17 -8.30 9.01
CA LEU A 143 -0.60 -7.41 8.00
C LEU A 143 -1.52 -6.22 7.68
N LEU A 144 -2.82 -6.46 7.49
CA LEU A 144 -3.80 -5.41 7.24
C LEU A 144 -3.98 -4.50 8.45
N ARG A 145 -3.97 -5.06 9.66
CA ARG A 145 -4.09 -4.30 10.90
C ARG A 145 -2.89 -3.35 11.10
N GLU A 146 -1.67 -3.84 10.92
CA GLU A 146 -0.45 -3.04 10.99
C GLU A 146 -0.45 -1.92 9.94
N PHE A 147 -0.80 -2.24 8.71
CA PHE A 147 -0.94 -1.27 7.62
C PHE A 147 -1.98 -0.20 7.97
N GLY A 148 -3.16 -0.58 8.46
CA GLY A 148 -4.23 0.36 8.82
C GLY A 148 -3.83 1.33 9.95
N ILE A 149 -3.15 0.84 10.98
CA ILE A 149 -2.63 1.66 12.09
C ILE A 149 -1.60 2.66 11.54
N LEU A 150 -0.61 2.19 10.80
CA LEU A 150 0.43 3.03 10.23
C LEU A 150 -0.14 4.08 9.27
N ALA A 151 -1.03 3.68 8.36
CA ALA A 151 -1.65 4.60 7.41
C ALA A 151 -2.44 5.69 8.14
N SER A 152 -3.26 5.33 9.13
CA SER A 152 -4.07 6.29 9.90
C SER A 152 -3.21 7.31 10.63
N ILE A 153 -2.18 6.87 11.33
CA ILE A 153 -1.28 7.77 12.07
C ILE A 153 -0.52 8.67 11.10
N ASN A 154 -0.02 8.13 10.01
CA ASN A 154 0.74 8.89 9.02
C ASN A 154 -0.11 9.94 8.30
N ILE A 155 -1.39 9.64 7.99
CA ILE A 155 -2.32 10.60 7.38
C ILE A 155 -2.54 11.81 8.28
N LEU A 156 -2.75 11.58 9.57
CA LEU A 156 -2.89 12.68 10.54
C LEU A 156 -1.57 13.42 10.71
N SER A 157 -0.45 12.73 10.74
CA SER A 157 0.88 13.31 10.89
C SER A 157 1.25 14.21 9.70
N ILE A 158 1.02 13.78 8.46
CA ILE A 158 1.34 14.59 7.28
C ILE A 158 0.45 15.84 7.19
N PHE A 159 -0.81 15.74 7.63
CA PHE A 159 -1.70 16.91 7.75
C PHE A 159 -1.14 17.92 8.75
N VAL A 160 -0.76 17.47 9.95
CA VAL A 160 -0.19 18.36 10.99
C VAL A 160 1.12 18.98 10.50
N LEU A 161 2.00 18.19 9.87
CA LEU A 161 3.24 18.70 9.28
C LEU A 161 2.98 19.77 8.23
N ALA A 162 2.04 19.55 7.31
CA ALA A 162 1.70 20.52 6.28
C ALA A 162 1.15 21.81 6.89
N LEU A 163 0.26 21.68 7.88
CA LEU A 163 -0.38 22.81 8.56
C LEU A 163 0.62 23.67 9.35
N LEU A 164 1.68 23.07 9.89
CA LEU A 164 2.72 23.78 10.65
C LEU A 164 3.83 24.31 9.72
N ILE A 165 4.42 23.46 8.91
CA ILE A 165 5.61 23.78 8.14
C ILE A 165 5.32 24.82 7.05
N ILE A 166 4.21 24.68 6.33
CA ILE A 166 3.91 25.58 5.22
C ILE A 166 3.72 27.03 5.69
N PRO A 167 2.87 27.35 6.68
CA PRO A 167 2.74 28.72 7.18
C PRO A 167 4.04 29.27 7.80
N ILE A 168 4.80 28.43 8.51
CA ILE A 168 6.09 28.84 9.08
C ILE A 168 7.04 29.28 7.97
N ILE A 169 7.26 28.46 6.94
CA ILE A 169 8.17 28.81 5.85
C ILE A 169 7.69 30.07 5.12
N TYR A 170 6.38 30.15 4.81
CA TYR A 170 5.85 31.31 4.12
C TYR A 170 5.90 32.58 4.98
N SER A 171 5.91 32.51 6.31
CA SER A 171 6.04 33.68 7.18
C SER A 171 7.44 34.35 7.07
N PHE A 172 8.47 33.58 6.77
CA PHE A 172 9.83 34.08 6.57
C PHE A 172 10.15 34.47 5.11
N MET A 173 9.27 34.12 4.18
CA MET A 173 9.48 34.39 2.75
C MET A 173 8.78 35.67 2.32
N GLU A 174 9.36 36.35 1.31
CA GLU A 174 8.67 37.46 0.67
C GLU A 174 7.35 37.03 0.01
N PRO A 175 6.30 37.86 0.05
CA PRO A 175 5.05 37.59 -0.61
C PRO A 175 5.23 37.22 -2.10
N PRO A 176 4.42 36.33 -2.65
CA PRO A 176 4.54 35.93 -4.04
C PRO A 176 4.30 37.12 -4.99
N LYS A 177 5.18 37.26 -6.00
CA LYS A 177 5.01 38.31 -7.01
C LYS A 177 3.78 38.07 -7.87
N LYS A 178 3.16 39.10 -8.42
CA LYS A 178 1.97 39.03 -9.30
C LYS A 178 2.10 37.96 -10.41
N LYS A 179 3.29 37.80 -10.98
CA LYS A 179 3.56 36.80 -12.02
C LYS A 179 3.32 35.34 -11.54
N HIS A 180 3.51 35.05 -10.26
CA HIS A 180 3.30 33.73 -9.66
C HIS A 180 1.84 33.45 -9.31
N LEU A 181 0.97 34.47 -9.39
CA LEU A 181 -0.47 34.36 -9.10
C LEU A 181 -1.31 34.12 -10.35
N ASN A 182 -0.72 34.29 -11.57
CA ASN A 182 -1.43 34.16 -12.84
C ASN A 182 -1.90 32.72 -13.15
N HIS A 183 -1.34 31.69 -12.46
CA HIS A 183 -1.82 30.33 -12.65
C HIS A 183 -3.22 30.10 -12.07
N LEU A 184 -3.67 30.96 -11.14
CA LEU A 184 -5.02 30.92 -10.57
C LEU A 184 -6.12 31.29 -11.58
N GLU A 185 -5.76 31.91 -12.71
CA GLU A 185 -6.68 32.36 -13.78
C GLU A 185 -6.43 31.57 -15.07
N ARG A 186 -6.29 30.27 -15.00
CA ARG A 186 -6.08 29.45 -16.21
C ARG A 186 -7.41 29.23 -16.93
N ARG A 187 -7.56 29.84 -18.10
CA ARG A 187 -8.72 29.68 -19.00
C ARG A 187 -9.04 28.20 -19.31
N TRP A 188 -8.03 27.34 -19.38
CA TRP A 188 -8.27 25.90 -19.63
C TRP A 188 -9.03 25.23 -18.47
N MET A 189 -8.69 25.55 -17.21
CA MET A 189 -9.42 25.02 -16.04
C MET A 189 -10.82 25.62 -15.94
N GLU A 190 -10.95 26.92 -16.23
CA GLU A 190 -12.25 27.60 -16.30
C GLU A 190 -13.12 26.91 -17.36
N ASN A 191 -12.61 26.70 -18.57
CA ASN A 191 -13.36 26.02 -19.64
C ASN A 191 -13.81 24.60 -19.26
N VAL A 192 -12.98 23.83 -18.52
CA VAL A 192 -13.37 22.49 -18.04
C VAL A 192 -14.48 22.59 -17.00
N VAL A 193 -14.36 23.53 -16.05
CA VAL A 193 -15.38 23.76 -15.03
C VAL A 193 -16.70 24.24 -15.68
N ASP A 194 -16.63 25.19 -16.60
CA ASP A 194 -17.80 25.71 -17.33
C ASP A 194 -18.46 24.59 -18.15
N TRP A 195 -17.67 23.74 -18.80
CA TRP A 195 -18.20 22.57 -19.51
C TRP A 195 -18.92 21.60 -18.57
N MET A 196 -18.32 21.31 -17.39
CA MET A 196 -18.95 20.47 -16.38
C MET A 196 -20.24 21.11 -15.83
N GLU A 197 -20.20 22.42 -15.53
CA GLU A 197 -21.39 23.18 -15.08
C GLU A 197 -22.49 23.11 -16.10
N LYS A 198 -22.19 23.38 -17.39
CA LYS A 198 -23.12 23.30 -18.48
C LYS A 198 -23.74 21.92 -18.63
N MET A 199 -22.92 20.86 -18.56
CA MET A 199 -23.39 19.48 -18.61
C MET A 199 -24.36 19.16 -17.47
N VAL A 200 -24.02 19.52 -16.22
CA VAL A 200 -24.88 19.29 -15.05
C VAL A 200 -26.17 20.12 -15.12
N ARG A 201 -26.11 21.34 -15.65
CA ARG A 201 -27.25 22.26 -15.68
C ARG A 201 -28.22 21.98 -16.85
N GLU A 202 -27.69 21.71 -18.03
CA GLU A 202 -28.48 21.55 -19.26
C GLU A 202 -28.81 20.09 -19.57
N GLN A 203 -27.96 19.13 -19.16
CA GLN A 203 -28.10 17.72 -19.54
C GLN A 203 -28.24 16.77 -18.31
N ARG A 204 -29.06 17.15 -17.36
CA ARG A 204 -29.26 16.39 -16.11
C ARG A 204 -29.64 14.94 -16.36
N ILE A 205 -30.54 14.69 -17.33
CA ILE A 205 -30.99 13.34 -17.67
C ILE A 205 -29.83 12.50 -18.21
N ALA A 206 -28.98 13.06 -19.07
CA ALA A 206 -27.81 12.36 -19.58
C ALA A 206 -26.83 11.98 -18.44
N VAL A 207 -26.62 12.87 -17.47
CA VAL A 207 -25.79 12.59 -16.29
C VAL A 207 -26.38 11.44 -15.48
N TYR A 208 -27.69 11.42 -15.20
CA TYR A 208 -28.34 10.33 -14.49
C TYR A 208 -28.23 8.99 -15.24
N ILE A 209 -28.52 8.99 -16.55
CA ILE A 209 -28.39 7.77 -17.37
C ILE A 209 -26.97 7.24 -17.36
N THR A 210 -25.98 8.12 -17.55
CA THR A 210 -24.55 7.72 -17.52
C THR A 210 -24.17 7.14 -16.17
N THR A 211 -24.63 7.74 -15.08
CA THR A 211 -24.36 7.24 -13.71
C THR A 211 -24.97 5.85 -13.52
N VAL A 212 -26.24 5.66 -13.93
CA VAL A 212 -26.92 4.36 -13.83
C VAL A 212 -26.19 3.30 -14.67
N VAL A 213 -25.79 3.63 -15.90
CA VAL A 213 -25.03 2.72 -16.77
C VAL A 213 -23.70 2.30 -16.11
N ILE A 214 -22.95 3.26 -15.54
CA ILE A 214 -21.69 2.97 -14.85
C ILE A 214 -21.93 2.05 -13.64
N ILE A 215 -23.00 2.28 -12.87
CA ILE A 215 -23.35 1.42 -11.72
C ILE A 215 -23.67 0.00 -12.20
N ILE A 216 -24.48 -0.15 -13.26
CA ILE A 216 -24.81 -1.47 -13.82
C ILE A 216 -23.55 -2.20 -14.30
N LEU A 217 -22.67 -1.51 -15.02
CA LEU A 217 -21.39 -2.08 -15.45
C LEU A 217 -20.52 -2.48 -14.26
N GLY A 218 -20.49 -1.66 -13.19
CA GLY A 218 -19.81 -1.99 -11.94
C GLY A 218 -20.36 -3.25 -11.28
N ILE A 219 -21.69 -3.39 -11.22
CA ILE A 219 -22.34 -4.59 -10.66
C ILE A 219 -22.00 -5.82 -11.50
N ILE A 220 -22.05 -5.74 -12.83
CA ILE A 220 -21.64 -6.84 -13.71
C ILE A 220 -20.19 -7.22 -13.46
N GLY A 221 -19.30 -6.23 -13.29
CA GLY A 221 -17.90 -6.47 -12.94
C GLY A 221 -17.72 -7.19 -11.62
N LEU A 222 -18.53 -6.89 -10.61
CA LEU A 222 -18.49 -7.57 -9.31
C LEU A 222 -18.73 -9.09 -9.42
N TYR A 223 -19.67 -9.50 -10.29
CA TYR A 223 -19.94 -10.92 -10.51
C TYR A 223 -18.80 -11.66 -11.24
N GLN A 224 -17.88 -10.94 -11.88
CA GLN A 224 -16.73 -11.53 -12.58
C GLN A 224 -15.46 -11.62 -11.71
N ILE A 225 -15.49 -11.12 -10.46
CA ILE A 225 -14.33 -11.19 -9.56
C ILE A 225 -14.06 -12.64 -9.19
N ARG A 226 -12.85 -13.11 -9.51
CA ARG A 226 -12.34 -14.41 -9.08
C ARG A 226 -11.37 -14.19 -7.94
N VAL A 227 -11.59 -14.89 -6.84
CA VAL A 227 -10.65 -14.89 -5.71
C VAL A 227 -9.57 -15.93 -6.00
N SER A 228 -8.33 -15.48 -6.20
CA SER A 228 -7.17 -16.36 -6.28
C SER A 228 -6.47 -16.41 -4.92
N GLY A 229 -6.18 -17.61 -4.44
CA GLY A 229 -5.41 -17.82 -3.21
C GLY A 229 -3.94 -18.14 -3.46
N SER A 230 -3.46 -17.98 -4.69
CA SER A 230 -2.10 -18.34 -5.08
C SER A 230 -1.10 -17.26 -4.68
N LEU A 231 -0.26 -17.55 -3.69
CA LEU A 231 0.85 -16.69 -3.27
C LEU A 231 1.93 -16.50 -4.35
N ILE A 232 1.97 -17.39 -5.34
CA ILE A 232 2.99 -17.40 -6.40
C ILE A 232 2.60 -16.44 -7.52
N GLU A 233 1.31 -16.25 -7.76
CA GLU A 233 0.82 -15.36 -8.83
C GLU A 233 1.15 -13.89 -8.58
N ASP A 234 1.27 -13.49 -7.32
CA ASP A 234 1.62 -12.13 -6.91
C ASP A 234 3.12 -11.81 -7.05
N MET A 235 3.94 -12.82 -7.40
CA MET A 235 5.38 -12.63 -7.53
C MET A 235 5.77 -12.13 -8.92
N PRO A 236 6.82 -11.27 -9.05
CA PRO A 236 7.26 -10.75 -10.33
C PRO A 236 7.81 -11.87 -11.23
N LYS A 237 7.05 -12.18 -12.30
CA LYS A 237 7.32 -13.29 -13.24
C LYS A 237 8.64 -13.14 -14.03
N THR A 238 9.20 -11.94 -14.06
CA THR A 238 10.44 -11.62 -14.80
C THR A 238 11.72 -11.96 -14.05
N LYS A 239 11.64 -12.13 -12.73
CA LYS A 239 12.82 -12.38 -11.88
C LYS A 239 13.31 -13.84 -11.98
N ALA A 240 14.62 -14.05 -11.84
CA ALA A 240 15.25 -15.36 -11.95
C ALA A 240 14.67 -16.37 -10.94
N PHE A 241 14.42 -15.95 -9.71
CA PHE A 241 13.85 -16.82 -8.67
C PHE A 241 12.46 -17.35 -9.02
N PHE A 242 11.63 -16.61 -9.79
CA PHE A 242 10.34 -17.10 -10.26
C PHE A 242 10.50 -18.27 -11.24
N LYS A 243 11.53 -18.23 -12.09
CA LYS A 243 11.86 -19.34 -13.00
C LYS A 243 12.30 -20.59 -12.22
N ASP A 244 13.02 -20.40 -11.12
CA ASP A 244 13.43 -21.50 -10.25
C ASP A 244 12.22 -22.09 -9.52
N ILE A 245 11.34 -21.27 -8.98
CA ILE A 245 10.07 -21.70 -8.38
C ILE A 245 9.27 -22.54 -9.38
N LYS A 246 9.09 -22.04 -10.61
CA LYS A 246 8.30 -22.72 -11.62
C LYS A 246 8.95 -24.03 -12.08
N PHE A 247 10.28 -24.10 -12.09
CA PHE A 247 10.99 -25.34 -12.33
C PHE A 247 10.67 -26.38 -11.24
N PHE A 248 10.78 -26.01 -9.97
CA PHE A 248 10.47 -26.92 -8.86
C PHE A 248 8.99 -27.31 -8.83
N GLU A 249 8.08 -26.40 -9.14
CA GLU A 249 6.65 -26.68 -9.26
C GLU A 249 6.38 -27.77 -10.32
N ASN A 250 7.00 -27.64 -11.49
CA ASN A 250 6.78 -28.57 -12.60
C ASN A 250 7.48 -29.95 -12.39
N GLU A 251 8.71 -29.93 -11.85
CA GLU A 251 9.52 -31.17 -11.73
C GLU A 251 9.16 -31.97 -10.47
N PHE A 252 8.69 -31.31 -9.41
CA PHE A 252 8.42 -31.95 -8.13
C PHE A 252 6.92 -31.95 -7.75
N GLY A 253 6.02 -31.49 -8.64
CA GLY A 253 4.57 -31.52 -8.43
C GLY A 253 4.07 -30.53 -7.39
N GLY A 254 4.86 -29.50 -7.07
CA GLY A 254 4.50 -28.43 -6.14
C GLY A 254 5.68 -27.93 -5.33
N ILE A 255 5.52 -26.77 -4.71
CA ILE A 255 6.52 -26.10 -3.86
C ILE A 255 6.02 -25.73 -2.47
N MET A 256 4.73 -25.90 -2.23
CA MET A 256 4.12 -25.56 -0.93
C MET A 256 4.16 -26.81 -0.04
N PRO A 257 4.94 -26.82 1.06
CA PRO A 257 4.92 -27.94 1.98
C PRO A 257 3.63 -27.95 2.78
N LEU A 258 2.94 -29.09 2.82
CA LEU A 258 1.90 -29.35 3.81
C LEU A 258 2.56 -30.03 5.01
N GLU A 259 2.73 -29.32 6.11
CA GLU A 259 3.27 -29.88 7.36
C GLU A 259 2.15 -30.28 8.30
N ILE A 260 2.14 -31.56 8.69
CA ILE A 260 1.18 -32.09 9.65
C ILE A 260 1.90 -32.41 10.94
N LEU A 261 1.65 -31.62 11.99
CA LEU A 261 2.20 -31.82 13.30
C LEU A 261 1.35 -32.83 14.08
N VAL A 262 1.94 -33.96 14.44
CA VAL A 262 1.31 -34.98 15.29
C VAL A 262 1.79 -34.87 16.73
N ASP A 263 1.02 -34.19 17.58
CA ASP A 263 1.30 -34.09 19.02
C ASP A 263 0.80 -35.32 19.75
N THR A 264 1.71 -36.09 20.31
CA THR A 264 1.41 -37.31 21.08
C THR A 264 1.17 -37.04 22.55
N LYS A 265 1.39 -35.79 23.02
CA LYS A 265 1.31 -35.35 24.45
C LYS A 265 2.10 -36.22 25.44
N LYS A 266 3.01 -37.05 24.95
CA LYS A 266 3.82 -37.95 25.77
C LYS A 266 5.25 -37.97 25.25
N GLU A 267 6.21 -37.89 26.14
CA GLU A 267 7.62 -38.07 25.81
C GLU A 267 7.84 -39.44 25.15
N LYS A 268 8.56 -39.46 24.01
CA LYS A 268 8.73 -40.64 23.16
C LYS A 268 7.44 -41.31 22.63
N GLY A 269 6.32 -40.57 22.65
CA GLY A 269 5.04 -41.09 22.18
C GLY A 269 5.01 -41.44 20.68
N VAL A 270 5.86 -40.82 19.90
CA VAL A 270 6.05 -41.08 18.45
C VAL A 270 6.57 -42.50 18.18
N MET A 271 7.36 -43.07 19.08
CA MET A 271 7.95 -44.41 18.93
C MET A 271 6.98 -45.56 19.23
N LYS A 272 5.77 -45.26 19.71
CA LYS A 272 4.76 -46.29 19.97
C LYS A 272 4.16 -46.81 18.68
N LEU A 273 4.08 -48.12 18.52
CA LEU A 273 3.49 -48.79 17.37
C LEU A 273 2.07 -48.30 17.03
N SER A 274 1.26 -48.02 18.06
CA SER A 274 -0.10 -47.49 17.89
C SER A 274 -0.08 -46.08 17.24
N THR A 275 0.89 -45.23 17.57
CA THR A 275 1.06 -43.89 16.97
C THR A 275 1.52 -44.02 15.52
N LEU A 276 2.53 -44.87 15.27
CA LEU A 276 3.04 -45.14 13.93
C LEU A 276 1.92 -45.69 13.00
N LYS A 277 1.07 -46.59 13.48
CA LYS A 277 -0.09 -47.09 12.72
C LYS A 277 -1.11 -46.00 12.42
N ARG A 278 -1.34 -45.05 13.33
CA ARG A 278 -2.21 -43.89 13.09
C ARG A 278 -1.63 -42.95 12.04
N MET A 279 -0.33 -42.69 12.13
CA MET A 279 0.37 -41.87 11.13
C MET A 279 0.38 -42.52 9.75
N ASP A 280 0.48 -43.86 9.71
CA ASP A 280 0.39 -44.60 8.45
C ASP A 280 -0.98 -44.41 7.77
N LYS A 281 -2.06 -44.49 8.54
CA LYS A 281 -3.41 -44.18 8.04
C LYS A 281 -3.55 -42.75 7.52
N ILE A 282 -2.88 -41.78 8.19
CA ILE A 282 -2.86 -40.40 7.71
C ILE A 282 -2.11 -40.32 6.38
N ASN A 283 -0.99 -41.02 6.24
CA ASN A 283 -0.26 -41.09 4.96
C ASN A 283 -1.14 -41.66 3.84
N GLU A 284 -1.87 -42.73 4.09
CA GLU A 284 -2.79 -43.33 3.12
C GLU A 284 -3.91 -42.35 2.68
N VAL A 285 -4.44 -41.58 3.62
CA VAL A 285 -5.45 -40.54 3.32
C VAL A 285 -4.82 -39.43 2.49
N ILE A 286 -3.60 -38.98 2.81
CA ILE A 286 -2.90 -37.94 2.04
C ILE A 286 -2.63 -38.42 0.62
N GLU A 287 -2.19 -39.67 0.44
CA GLU A 287 -1.94 -40.26 -0.87
C GLU A 287 -3.21 -40.40 -1.74
N SER A 288 -4.40 -40.35 -1.14
CA SER A 288 -5.66 -40.36 -1.89
C SER A 288 -5.99 -39.03 -2.57
N PHE A 289 -5.31 -37.93 -2.20
CA PHE A 289 -5.50 -36.61 -2.81
C PHE A 289 -4.53 -36.39 -3.96
N PRO A 290 -4.99 -36.26 -5.20
CA PRO A 290 -4.14 -36.10 -6.38
C PRO A 290 -3.35 -34.77 -6.38
N GLU A 291 -3.79 -33.78 -5.59
CA GLU A 291 -3.15 -32.49 -5.43
C GLU A 291 -1.93 -32.51 -4.50
N LEU A 292 -1.74 -33.60 -3.74
CA LEU A 292 -0.65 -33.73 -2.77
C LEU A 292 0.38 -34.76 -3.26
N SER A 293 1.66 -34.42 -3.05
CA SER A 293 2.74 -35.38 -3.31
C SER A 293 2.80 -36.44 -2.20
N LYS A 294 3.57 -37.52 -2.44
CA LYS A 294 3.73 -38.59 -1.45
C LYS A 294 4.26 -38.02 -0.12
N PRO A 295 3.61 -38.35 1.01
CA PRO A 295 4.02 -37.84 2.31
C PRO A 295 5.37 -38.43 2.74
N VAL A 296 6.19 -37.59 3.36
CA VAL A 296 7.45 -38.02 3.99
C VAL A 296 7.23 -38.03 5.51
N SER A 297 7.25 -39.19 6.12
CA SER A 297 7.00 -39.33 7.55
C SER A 297 7.99 -40.32 8.19
N ILE A 298 8.07 -40.30 9.52
CA ILE A 298 8.86 -41.26 10.28
C ILE A 298 8.43 -42.70 10.01
N VAL A 299 7.17 -42.94 9.63
CA VAL A 299 6.62 -44.25 9.28
C VAL A 299 7.32 -44.83 8.04
N ASN A 300 7.60 -43.99 7.04
CA ASN A 300 8.29 -44.39 5.84
C ASN A 300 9.72 -44.83 6.17
N LEU A 301 10.40 -44.09 7.06
CA LEU A 301 11.71 -44.47 7.53
C LEU A 301 11.72 -45.83 8.25
N VAL A 302 10.75 -46.06 9.13
CA VAL A 302 10.59 -47.32 9.86
C VAL A 302 10.30 -48.47 8.92
N LYS A 303 9.39 -48.27 7.93
CA LYS A 303 9.10 -49.29 6.91
C LYS A 303 10.34 -49.62 6.09
N TYR A 304 11.11 -48.64 5.67
CA TYR A 304 12.35 -48.82 4.91
C TYR A 304 13.42 -49.54 5.72
N SER A 305 13.63 -49.12 6.98
CA SER A 305 14.59 -49.78 7.88
C SER A 305 14.23 -51.24 8.14
N LYS A 306 12.95 -51.54 8.33
CA LYS A 306 12.45 -52.92 8.48
C LYS A 306 12.72 -53.75 7.20
N GLN A 307 12.45 -53.20 6.02
CA GLN A 307 12.69 -53.87 4.76
C GLN A 307 14.20 -54.15 4.52
N ALA A 308 15.06 -53.16 4.90
CA ALA A 308 16.52 -53.36 4.80
C ALA A 308 17.09 -54.38 5.79
N TYR A 309 16.46 -54.52 6.98
CA TYR A 309 16.90 -55.48 7.99
C TYR A 309 16.51 -56.93 7.66
N TYR A 310 15.39 -57.14 6.99
CA TYR A 310 14.90 -58.47 6.66
C TYR A 310 15.26 -58.94 5.22
N LYS A 311 16.06 -58.15 4.51
CA LYS A 311 16.76 -58.59 3.28
C LYS A 311 18.07 -59.23 3.62
#